data_68d4664df296d933394262abf586d73d
#
_entry.id   68d4664df296d933394262abf586d73d
#
_cell.length_a   1.000
_cell.length_b   1.000
_cell.length_c   1.000
_cell.angle_alpha   90.00
_cell.angle_beta   90.00
_cell.angle_gamma   90.00
#
_symmetry.space_group_name_H-M   'P 1'
#
loop_
_entity.id
_entity.type
_entity.pdbx_description
1 polymer ?
#
loop_
_entity_poly.entity_id
_entity_poly.type
_entity_poly.pdbx_seq_one_letter_code
_entity_poly.pdbx_strand_id
1 'polypeptide(L)'
;MKLLKKYRAMVLYIIDIIIINSSYIISSCLIKGNQTTNLQYLNMFYNTVVISLFVYLITFNLLDVYRNITRFENGFDYIKYISMSILSGAILVLVKFLFKAPLIGYREIVLATILTAVMVVSYRVIIRFTLNELHPVKNEQVERKNILIIGAGEASSEIIKTIKNTMRCHYNIVGLIDDNPNKMNYAISGIKILGNRYDIANICRQNNIDIIFFSISNIDGKNKKEILNICQETGVKIRVLPSVSDIIKNKNLLQNLRDIEIEDLLGREPITLSNDNIEELIKGQTILVTGGGGSIGSELCRQIAKFNPSKLIIFDIYENNLYNIEMELKQNHYDEKFEIDAIVGSVRDKQKLEQVFKQYNPYLVFHAAAHKHVPLMEVSPLEAIKNNVFGTYNMANCADKYNVKRFVLISTDKAVNPTNIMGATKGMCEMIIQAFNKKSKTEFAAVRFGNVLGSNGSVLPLFKKQIANGGPVTVTHRDITRFFMTIPEAVSLVLQAMSYAKGGEVFVLDMGEPVKIYDLAVSLIKLSGLEPNVDIEIKITGLRPGEKLYEELLMSEEGLTKTSHDKIFIEQPSSITYEQLLIKLEKLKEIIQDESISIGKIKSAMKQVVPTYKEPEEVNKKMKENINVAV
;
A
#
# COMPACT_ATOMS: atom_id res chain seq x y z
N MET A 1 -3.49 -10.69 -46.99
CA MET A 1 -3.67 -10.73 -45.51
C MET A 1 -5.12 -10.63 -45.02
N LYS A 2 -5.96 -9.70 -45.51
CA LYS A 2 -7.40 -9.64 -45.11
C LYS A 2 -8.18 -10.89 -45.52
N LEU A 3 -7.92 -11.52 -46.67
CA LEU A 3 -8.54 -12.77 -47.14
C LEU A 3 -8.17 -13.98 -46.24
N LEU A 4 -6.90 -14.11 -45.83
CA LEU A 4 -6.45 -15.17 -44.94
C LEU A 4 -7.10 -15.09 -43.53
N LYS A 5 -7.40 -13.87 -43.04
CA LYS A 5 -8.13 -13.70 -41.76
C LYS A 5 -9.60 -14.16 -41.87
N LYS A 6 -10.22 -13.92 -43.03
CA LYS A 6 -11.64 -14.29 -43.26
C LYS A 6 -11.83 -15.81 -43.45
N TYR A 7 -10.86 -16.50 -44.06
CA TYR A 7 -10.93 -17.94 -44.37
C TYR A 7 -10.01 -18.80 -43.51
N ARG A 8 -9.57 -18.29 -42.37
CA ARG A 8 -8.57 -18.95 -41.51
C ARG A 8 -8.97 -20.35 -41.07
N ALA A 9 -10.19 -20.53 -40.60
CA ALA A 9 -10.68 -21.86 -40.22
C ALA A 9 -10.61 -22.84 -41.39
N MET A 10 -11.00 -22.39 -42.58
CA MET A 10 -10.94 -23.20 -43.81
C MET A 10 -9.50 -23.62 -44.17
N VAL A 11 -8.55 -22.72 -43.99
CA VAL A 11 -7.10 -23.05 -44.24
C VAL A 11 -6.61 -24.10 -43.25
N LEU A 12 -6.98 -23.97 -41.97
CA LEU A 12 -6.61 -24.98 -40.97
C LEU A 12 -7.25 -26.34 -41.24
N TYR A 13 -8.52 -26.37 -41.67
CA TYR A 13 -9.18 -27.61 -42.11
C TYR A 13 -8.44 -28.27 -43.26
N ILE A 14 -8.03 -27.51 -44.28
CA ILE A 14 -7.30 -28.04 -45.45
C ILE A 14 -5.95 -28.63 -45.01
N ILE A 15 -5.21 -27.92 -44.15
CA ILE A 15 -3.92 -28.39 -43.65
C ILE A 15 -4.09 -29.70 -42.84
N ASP A 16 -5.08 -29.76 -41.94
CA ASP A 16 -5.32 -30.95 -41.14
C ASP A 16 -5.73 -32.15 -42.01
N ILE A 17 -6.56 -31.93 -43.05
CA ILE A 17 -6.90 -32.97 -44.04
C ILE A 17 -5.63 -33.50 -44.74
N ILE A 18 -4.72 -32.63 -45.16
CA ILE A 18 -3.46 -33.01 -45.79
C ILE A 18 -2.59 -33.80 -44.80
N ILE A 19 -2.48 -33.36 -43.57
CA ILE A 19 -1.70 -34.03 -42.52
C ILE A 19 -2.24 -35.41 -42.22
N ILE A 20 -3.55 -35.56 -42.02
CA ILE A 20 -4.17 -36.86 -41.77
C ILE A 20 -3.86 -37.82 -42.91
N ASN A 21 -4.12 -37.43 -44.16
CA ASN A 21 -3.83 -38.27 -45.33
C ASN A 21 -2.37 -38.68 -45.41
N SER A 22 -1.45 -37.70 -45.26
CA SER A 22 0.00 -37.96 -45.29
C SER A 22 0.44 -38.95 -44.19
N SER A 23 -0.13 -38.81 -42.97
CA SER A 23 0.19 -39.71 -41.86
C SER A 23 -0.21 -41.16 -42.14
N TYR A 24 -1.38 -41.38 -42.76
CA TYR A 24 -1.82 -42.72 -43.15
C TYR A 24 -0.98 -43.29 -44.30
N ILE A 25 -0.63 -42.50 -45.29
CA ILE A 25 0.26 -42.93 -46.40
C ILE A 25 1.62 -43.32 -45.84
N ILE A 26 2.25 -42.48 -45.01
CA ILE A 26 3.56 -42.73 -44.41
C ILE A 26 3.51 -44.00 -43.56
N SER A 27 2.48 -44.14 -42.71
CA SER A 27 2.32 -45.31 -41.86
C SER A 27 2.19 -46.62 -42.68
N SER A 28 1.40 -46.59 -43.74
CA SER A 28 1.21 -47.74 -44.64
C SER A 28 2.51 -48.09 -45.36
N CYS A 29 3.24 -47.12 -45.88
CA CYS A 29 4.53 -47.34 -46.53
C CYS A 29 5.58 -47.93 -45.57
N LEU A 30 5.63 -47.44 -44.33
CA LEU A 30 6.60 -47.92 -43.33
C LEU A 30 6.34 -49.35 -42.86
N ILE A 31 5.08 -49.75 -42.74
CA ILE A 31 4.72 -51.07 -42.19
C ILE A 31 4.60 -52.15 -43.28
N LYS A 32 4.04 -51.81 -44.44
CA LYS A 32 3.75 -52.80 -45.50
C LYS A 32 4.74 -52.80 -46.71
N GLY A 33 5.48 -51.71 -46.87
CA GLY A 33 6.46 -51.62 -47.99
C GLY A 33 5.82 -51.90 -49.34
N ASN A 34 6.39 -52.85 -50.08
CA ASN A 34 5.94 -53.27 -51.44
C ASN A 34 4.54 -53.91 -51.48
N GLN A 35 3.95 -54.31 -50.35
CA GLN A 35 2.60 -54.89 -50.32
C GLN A 35 1.48 -53.83 -50.45
N THR A 36 1.79 -52.57 -50.48
CA THR A 36 0.86 -51.48 -50.67
C THR A 36 0.22 -51.43 -52.07
N THR A 37 0.77 -52.18 -53.06
CA THR A 37 0.25 -52.25 -54.44
C THR A 37 -0.86 -53.28 -54.65
N ASN A 38 -1.17 -54.11 -53.64
CA ASN A 38 -2.25 -55.11 -53.73
C ASN A 38 -3.63 -54.39 -53.72
N LEU A 39 -4.49 -54.75 -54.69
CA LEU A 39 -5.81 -54.13 -54.89
C LEU A 39 -6.73 -54.26 -53.66
N GLN A 40 -6.68 -55.39 -52.95
CA GLN A 40 -7.43 -55.55 -51.70
C GLN A 40 -6.95 -54.60 -50.59
N TYR A 41 -5.65 -54.42 -50.48
CA TYR A 41 -5.07 -53.50 -49.53
C TYR A 41 -5.42 -52.04 -49.88
N LEU A 42 -5.38 -51.66 -51.16
CA LEU A 42 -5.78 -50.32 -51.63
C LEU A 42 -7.21 -50.01 -51.29
N ASN A 43 -8.15 -50.94 -51.42
CA ASN A 43 -9.54 -50.74 -51.00
C ASN A 43 -9.67 -50.57 -49.48
N MET A 44 -8.96 -51.36 -48.68
CA MET A 44 -8.92 -51.20 -47.21
C MET A 44 -8.31 -49.87 -46.82
N PHE A 45 -7.25 -49.45 -47.49
CA PHE A 45 -6.59 -48.15 -47.28
C PHE A 45 -7.55 -46.97 -47.58
N TYR A 46 -8.20 -46.99 -48.75
CA TYR A 46 -9.17 -46.00 -49.16
C TYR A 46 -10.29 -45.85 -48.13
N ASN A 47 -10.91 -46.97 -47.71
CA ASN A 47 -11.94 -46.98 -46.68
C ASN A 47 -11.44 -46.39 -45.37
N THR A 48 -10.22 -46.72 -44.95
CA THR A 48 -9.61 -46.19 -43.72
C THR A 48 -9.41 -44.71 -43.79
N VAL A 49 -8.88 -44.18 -44.90
CA VAL A 49 -8.65 -42.73 -45.08
C VAL A 49 -9.97 -41.98 -45.05
N VAL A 50 -11.01 -42.44 -45.74
CA VAL A 50 -12.32 -41.77 -45.75
C VAL A 50 -12.92 -41.77 -44.34
N ILE A 51 -12.95 -42.88 -43.63
CA ILE A 51 -13.51 -42.98 -42.30
C ILE A 51 -12.67 -42.15 -41.29
N SER A 52 -11.32 -42.20 -41.42
CA SER A 52 -10.45 -41.41 -40.55
C SER A 52 -10.67 -39.92 -40.68
N LEU A 53 -10.82 -39.39 -41.90
CA LEU A 53 -11.12 -37.98 -42.14
C LEU A 53 -12.40 -37.58 -41.43
N PHE A 54 -13.49 -38.34 -41.54
CA PHE A 54 -14.72 -38.06 -40.85
C PHE A 54 -14.55 -38.06 -39.31
N VAL A 55 -13.90 -39.09 -38.76
CA VAL A 55 -13.68 -39.21 -37.32
C VAL A 55 -12.84 -38.05 -36.79
N TYR A 56 -11.70 -37.76 -37.44
CA TYR A 56 -10.82 -36.66 -37.00
C TYR A 56 -11.50 -35.28 -37.12
N LEU A 57 -12.18 -34.99 -38.23
CA LEU A 57 -12.86 -33.70 -38.40
C LEU A 57 -14.00 -33.53 -37.43
N ILE A 58 -14.75 -34.57 -37.12
CA ILE A 58 -15.83 -34.51 -36.10
C ILE A 58 -15.23 -34.31 -34.71
N THR A 59 -14.24 -35.06 -34.31
CA THR A 59 -13.63 -34.94 -32.97
C THR A 59 -12.97 -33.56 -32.77
N PHE A 60 -12.26 -33.06 -33.78
CA PHE A 60 -11.62 -31.73 -33.73
C PHE A 60 -12.66 -30.61 -33.70
N ASN A 61 -13.80 -30.76 -34.36
CA ASN A 61 -14.87 -29.76 -34.39
C ASN A 61 -15.68 -29.73 -33.09
N LEU A 62 -15.98 -30.91 -32.50
CA LEU A 62 -16.71 -31.02 -31.24
C LEU A 62 -16.03 -30.27 -30.08
N LEU A 63 -14.73 -30.06 -30.14
CA LEU A 63 -13.96 -29.42 -29.10
C LEU A 63 -13.39 -28.05 -29.51
N ASP A 64 -14.02 -27.42 -30.51
CA ASP A 64 -13.71 -26.05 -30.95
C ASP A 64 -12.24 -25.81 -31.36
N VAL A 65 -11.54 -26.85 -31.84
CA VAL A 65 -10.12 -26.76 -32.23
C VAL A 65 -9.88 -25.68 -33.29
N TYR A 66 -10.84 -25.43 -34.15
CA TYR A 66 -10.76 -24.46 -35.25
C TYR A 66 -11.20 -23.03 -34.87
N ARG A 67 -11.81 -22.86 -33.68
CA ARG A 67 -12.23 -21.55 -33.16
C ARG A 67 -11.09 -20.83 -32.41
N ASN A 68 -10.09 -21.54 -31.90
CA ASN A 68 -8.99 -20.94 -31.19
C ASN A 68 -8.08 -20.11 -32.11
N ILE A 69 -7.59 -18.97 -31.61
CA ILE A 69 -6.68 -18.10 -32.34
C ILE A 69 -5.26 -18.64 -32.13
N THR A 70 -4.65 -19.28 -33.15
CA THR A 70 -3.33 -19.94 -33.11
C THR A 70 -2.20 -19.07 -32.53
N ARG A 71 -2.32 -17.75 -32.63
CA ARG A 71 -1.37 -16.77 -32.06
C ARG A 71 -1.36 -16.80 -30.51
N PHE A 72 -2.48 -17.14 -29.87
CA PHE A 72 -2.67 -17.09 -28.40
C PHE A 72 -2.78 -18.48 -27.78
N GLU A 73 -2.49 -19.56 -28.53
CA GLU A 73 -2.54 -20.91 -28.02
C GLU A 73 -1.52 -21.11 -26.89
N ASN A 74 -1.95 -21.78 -25.83
CA ASN A 74 -1.15 -22.11 -24.65
C ASN A 74 -0.71 -23.57 -24.66
N GLY A 75 0.17 -23.97 -23.71
CA GLY A 75 0.62 -25.37 -23.58
C GLY A 75 -0.54 -26.36 -23.43
N PHE A 76 -1.64 -25.97 -22.77
CA PHE A 76 -2.85 -26.78 -22.63
C PHE A 76 -3.57 -27.05 -23.96
N ASP A 77 -3.51 -26.12 -24.92
CA ASP A 77 -4.13 -26.32 -26.23
C ASP A 77 -3.40 -27.41 -27.02
N TYR A 78 -2.06 -27.52 -26.91
CA TYR A 78 -1.30 -28.60 -27.55
C TYR A 78 -1.59 -29.96 -26.94
N ILE A 79 -1.75 -30.04 -25.61
CA ILE A 79 -2.18 -31.27 -24.92
C ILE A 79 -3.57 -31.68 -25.43
N LYS A 80 -4.49 -30.73 -25.64
CA LYS A 80 -5.80 -30.96 -26.21
C LYS A 80 -5.73 -31.57 -27.61
N TYR A 81 -4.85 -31.06 -28.49
CA TYR A 81 -4.66 -31.61 -29.86
C TYR A 81 -4.11 -33.05 -29.85
N ILE A 82 -3.18 -33.34 -28.97
CA ILE A 82 -2.65 -34.70 -28.78
C ILE A 82 -3.77 -35.65 -28.30
N SER A 83 -4.50 -35.23 -27.27
CA SER A 83 -5.59 -36.03 -26.69
C SER A 83 -6.70 -36.35 -27.72
N MET A 84 -7.02 -35.36 -28.58
CA MET A 84 -8.01 -35.53 -29.65
C MET A 84 -7.53 -36.47 -30.74
N SER A 85 -6.27 -36.39 -31.14
CA SER A 85 -5.68 -37.31 -32.10
C SER A 85 -5.72 -38.76 -31.57
N ILE A 86 -5.35 -38.96 -30.31
CA ILE A 86 -5.43 -40.27 -29.64
C ILE A 86 -6.87 -40.77 -29.58
N LEU A 87 -7.83 -39.94 -29.20
CA LEU A 87 -9.26 -40.29 -29.16
C LEU A 87 -9.76 -40.72 -30.55
N SER A 88 -9.40 -39.96 -31.60
CA SER A 88 -9.78 -40.31 -32.99
C SER A 88 -9.23 -41.66 -33.43
N GLY A 89 -7.94 -41.91 -33.09
CA GLY A 89 -7.31 -43.22 -33.36
C GLY A 89 -7.99 -44.36 -32.60
N ALA A 90 -8.31 -44.17 -31.33
CA ALA A 90 -9.03 -45.15 -30.51
C ALA A 90 -10.43 -45.48 -31.09
N ILE A 91 -11.18 -44.43 -31.55
CA ILE A 91 -12.46 -44.63 -32.22
C ILE A 91 -12.29 -45.51 -33.48
N LEU A 92 -11.26 -45.28 -34.30
CA LEU A 92 -10.99 -46.07 -35.50
C LEU A 92 -10.65 -47.54 -35.19
N VAL A 93 -9.85 -47.78 -34.15
CA VAL A 93 -9.56 -49.13 -33.66
C VAL A 93 -10.86 -49.81 -33.18
N LEU A 94 -11.72 -49.08 -32.46
CA LEU A 94 -13.00 -49.57 -31.97
C LEU A 94 -13.97 -49.92 -33.12
N VAL A 95 -14.07 -49.04 -34.12
CA VAL A 95 -14.88 -49.24 -35.33
C VAL A 95 -14.43 -50.51 -36.07
N LYS A 96 -13.10 -50.70 -36.25
CA LYS A 96 -12.56 -51.88 -36.85
C LYS A 96 -12.87 -53.17 -36.06
N PHE A 97 -12.78 -53.08 -34.74
CA PHE A 97 -13.03 -54.24 -33.86
C PHE A 97 -14.52 -54.62 -33.81
N LEU A 98 -15.42 -53.67 -33.58
CA LEU A 98 -16.82 -53.94 -33.40
C LEU A 98 -17.56 -54.29 -34.70
N PHE A 99 -17.27 -53.55 -35.78
CA PHE A 99 -17.98 -53.68 -37.04
C PHE A 99 -17.25 -54.56 -38.06
N LYS A 100 -16.10 -55.16 -37.68
CA LYS A 100 -15.21 -55.89 -38.58
C LYS A 100 -14.96 -55.15 -39.90
N ALA A 101 -14.90 -53.81 -39.82
CA ALA A 101 -14.78 -52.94 -40.96
C ALA A 101 -13.49 -53.26 -41.74
N PRO A 102 -13.51 -53.26 -43.10
CA PRO A 102 -12.35 -53.53 -43.93
C PRO A 102 -11.38 -52.34 -43.92
N LEU A 103 -10.70 -52.15 -42.77
CA LEU A 103 -9.69 -51.11 -42.54
C LEU A 103 -8.30 -51.77 -42.51
N ILE A 104 -7.24 -50.91 -42.71
CA ILE A 104 -5.83 -51.30 -42.60
C ILE A 104 -5.50 -51.89 -41.21
N GLY A 105 -4.31 -52.46 -41.05
CA GLY A 105 -3.88 -53.12 -39.82
C GLY A 105 -3.91 -52.21 -38.58
N TYR A 106 -4.09 -52.78 -37.40
CA TYR A 106 -4.08 -51.99 -36.13
C TYR A 106 -2.78 -51.23 -35.91
N ARG A 107 -1.62 -51.85 -36.26
CA ARG A 107 -0.31 -51.19 -36.14
C ARG A 107 -0.20 -49.94 -37.02
N GLU A 108 -0.77 -50.01 -38.23
CA GLU A 108 -0.81 -48.87 -39.16
C GLU A 108 -1.69 -47.74 -38.64
N ILE A 109 -2.86 -48.04 -38.07
CA ILE A 109 -3.76 -47.05 -37.46
C ILE A 109 -3.07 -46.37 -36.29
N VAL A 110 -2.42 -47.12 -35.40
CA VAL A 110 -1.71 -46.56 -34.24
C VAL A 110 -0.56 -45.66 -34.66
N LEU A 111 0.28 -46.11 -35.63
CA LEU A 111 1.39 -45.30 -36.12
C LEU A 111 0.90 -44.03 -36.83
N ALA A 112 -0.16 -44.13 -37.65
CA ALA A 112 -0.78 -42.98 -38.29
C ALA A 112 -1.31 -41.97 -37.27
N THR A 113 -1.93 -42.44 -36.17
CA THR A 113 -2.42 -41.58 -35.08
C THR A 113 -1.29 -40.80 -34.41
N ILE A 114 -0.18 -41.45 -34.11
CA ILE A 114 1.00 -40.80 -33.50
C ILE A 114 1.57 -39.73 -34.47
N LEU A 115 1.74 -40.10 -35.75
CA LEU A 115 2.23 -39.15 -36.76
C LEU A 115 1.32 -37.97 -36.93
N THR A 116 -0.01 -38.15 -36.95
CA THR A 116 -1.00 -37.09 -37.02
C THR A 116 -0.88 -36.14 -35.81
N ALA A 117 -0.78 -36.69 -34.60
CA ALA A 117 -0.63 -35.89 -33.39
C ALA A 117 0.63 -35.00 -33.43
N VAL A 118 1.78 -35.59 -33.80
CA VAL A 118 3.06 -34.88 -33.90
C VAL A 118 3.01 -33.81 -35.01
N MET A 119 2.50 -34.13 -36.18
CA MET A 119 2.42 -33.18 -37.30
C MET A 119 1.47 -32.02 -37.01
N VAL A 120 0.29 -32.29 -36.43
CA VAL A 120 -0.70 -31.24 -36.06
C VAL A 120 -0.12 -30.28 -35.03
N VAL A 121 0.57 -30.77 -34.02
CA VAL A 121 1.23 -29.90 -33.04
C VAL A 121 2.36 -29.09 -33.66
N SER A 122 3.22 -29.78 -34.46
CA SER A 122 4.39 -29.14 -35.08
C SER A 122 4.03 -27.96 -35.98
N TYR A 123 3.05 -28.13 -36.89
CA TYR A 123 2.70 -27.03 -37.80
C TYR A 123 2.04 -25.88 -37.07
N ARG A 124 1.26 -26.14 -36.03
CA ARG A 124 0.64 -25.06 -35.20
C ARG A 124 1.70 -24.28 -34.43
N VAL A 125 2.70 -24.93 -33.88
CA VAL A 125 3.86 -24.30 -33.25
C VAL A 125 4.61 -23.43 -34.27
N ILE A 126 4.87 -23.95 -35.50
CA ILE A 126 5.52 -23.18 -36.54
C ILE A 126 4.70 -21.94 -36.93
N ILE A 127 3.39 -22.09 -37.16
CA ILE A 127 2.51 -20.93 -37.45
C ILE A 127 2.54 -19.90 -36.32
N ARG A 128 2.53 -20.33 -35.08
CA ARG A 128 2.62 -19.42 -33.93
C ARG A 128 3.94 -18.64 -33.95
N PHE A 129 5.06 -19.32 -34.17
CA PHE A 129 6.37 -18.67 -34.26
C PHE A 129 6.42 -17.65 -35.41
N THR A 130 6.00 -18.04 -36.60
CA THR A 130 6.01 -17.16 -37.78
C THR A 130 5.06 -15.95 -37.63
N LEU A 131 3.87 -16.15 -37.04
CA LEU A 131 2.93 -15.05 -36.81
C LEU A 131 3.42 -14.07 -35.73
N ASN A 132 4.20 -14.54 -34.76
CA ASN A 132 4.82 -13.69 -33.75
C ASN A 132 6.01 -12.90 -34.29
N GLU A 133 6.77 -13.45 -35.24
CA GLU A 133 7.89 -12.77 -35.88
C GLU A 133 7.44 -11.79 -36.98
N LEU A 134 6.37 -12.12 -37.74
CA LEU A 134 5.86 -11.28 -38.84
C LEU A 134 5.05 -10.05 -38.39
N HIS A 135 4.69 -9.98 -37.12
CA HIS A 135 4.08 -8.79 -36.51
C HIS A 135 4.87 -8.37 -35.27
N PRO A 136 6.10 -7.86 -35.40
CA PRO A 136 6.63 -7.02 -34.37
C PRO A 136 5.66 -5.84 -34.23
N VAL A 137 5.23 -5.55 -33.00
CA VAL A 137 4.54 -4.29 -32.68
C VAL A 137 5.37 -3.18 -33.35
N LYS A 138 4.75 -2.37 -34.21
CA LYS A 138 5.43 -1.28 -34.93
C LYS A 138 6.40 -0.61 -33.97
N ASN A 139 7.68 -0.74 -34.23
CA ASN A 139 8.73 0.02 -33.59
C ASN A 139 8.54 1.49 -34.02
N GLU A 140 7.85 2.27 -33.22
CA GLU A 140 8.30 3.62 -33.00
C GLU A 140 9.68 3.46 -32.34
N GLN A 141 10.66 4.25 -32.77
CA GLN A 141 12.00 4.31 -32.17
C GLN A 141 11.87 4.88 -30.74
N VAL A 142 11.30 4.10 -29.84
CA VAL A 142 11.28 4.40 -28.40
C VAL A 142 12.57 3.81 -27.85
N GLU A 143 13.45 4.66 -27.39
CA GLU A 143 14.66 4.28 -26.68
C GLU A 143 14.29 3.35 -25.53
N ARG A 144 14.76 2.10 -25.55
CA ARG A 144 14.40 1.08 -24.57
C ARG A 144 15.16 1.38 -23.28
N LYS A 145 14.43 1.53 -22.17
CA LYS A 145 15.02 1.71 -20.86
C LYS A 145 15.53 0.38 -20.30
N ASN A 146 16.79 0.36 -19.87
CA ASN A 146 17.39 -0.78 -19.20
C ASN A 146 16.88 -0.90 -17.76
N ILE A 147 16.37 -2.09 -17.40
CA ILE A 147 15.77 -2.34 -16.10
C ILE A 147 16.57 -3.39 -15.34
N LEU A 148 16.82 -3.11 -14.06
CA LEU A 148 17.26 -4.09 -13.06
C LEU A 148 16.09 -4.39 -12.11
N ILE A 149 15.80 -5.67 -11.86
CA ILE A 149 14.71 -6.07 -10.96
C ILE A 149 15.31 -6.62 -9.65
N ILE A 150 14.91 -6.05 -8.52
CA ILE A 150 15.31 -6.50 -7.19
C ILE A 150 14.28 -7.47 -6.65
N GLY A 151 14.74 -8.70 -6.35
CA GLY A 151 13.93 -9.85 -5.97
C GLY A 151 13.76 -10.83 -7.13
N ALA A 152 13.88 -12.13 -6.83
CA ALA A 152 13.70 -13.24 -7.76
C ALA A 152 12.60 -14.18 -7.24
N GLY A 153 11.39 -13.65 -7.09
CA GLY A 153 10.19 -14.34 -6.62
C GLY A 153 9.07 -14.39 -7.67
N GLU A 154 7.85 -14.73 -7.22
CA GLU A 154 6.66 -14.81 -8.08
C GLU A 154 6.30 -13.46 -8.70
N ALA A 155 6.36 -12.38 -7.91
CA ALA A 155 6.08 -11.02 -8.39
C ALA A 155 7.00 -10.63 -9.55
N SER A 156 8.30 -10.92 -9.43
CA SER A 156 9.28 -10.68 -10.50
C SER A 156 8.97 -11.49 -11.76
N SER A 157 8.60 -12.77 -11.60
CA SER A 157 8.22 -13.61 -12.73
C SER A 157 7.03 -13.06 -13.51
N GLU A 158 6.04 -12.49 -12.79
CA GLU A 158 4.85 -11.91 -13.41
C GLU A 158 5.15 -10.56 -14.09
N ILE A 159 5.98 -9.72 -13.45
CA ILE A 159 6.50 -8.48 -14.06
C ILE A 159 7.23 -8.80 -15.36
N ILE A 160 8.14 -9.78 -15.36
CA ILE A 160 8.91 -10.21 -16.54
C ILE A 160 7.97 -10.67 -17.66
N LYS A 161 6.98 -11.52 -17.35
CA LYS A 161 5.98 -11.99 -18.31
C LYS A 161 5.19 -10.82 -18.92
N THR A 162 4.75 -9.88 -18.09
CA THR A 162 3.97 -8.73 -18.54
C THR A 162 4.81 -7.81 -19.44
N ILE A 163 6.07 -7.53 -19.08
CA ILE A 163 6.99 -6.74 -19.91
C ILE A 163 7.23 -7.44 -21.25
N LYS A 164 7.52 -8.74 -21.24
CA LYS A 164 7.77 -9.52 -22.47
C LYS A 164 6.55 -9.55 -23.40
N ASN A 165 5.35 -9.59 -22.85
CA ASN A 165 4.12 -9.73 -23.64
C ASN A 165 3.57 -8.39 -24.12
N THR A 166 3.67 -7.32 -23.30
CA THR A 166 2.94 -6.06 -23.54
C THR A 166 3.85 -4.86 -23.79
N MET A 167 5.04 -4.82 -23.18
CA MET A 167 5.92 -3.65 -23.14
C MET A 167 7.36 -3.92 -23.62
N ARG A 168 7.58 -4.97 -24.39
CA ARG A 168 8.89 -5.39 -24.90
C ARG A 168 9.63 -4.31 -25.70
N CYS A 169 8.87 -3.35 -26.27
CA CYS A 169 9.42 -2.21 -27.00
C CYS A 169 9.89 -1.07 -26.11
N HIS A 170 9.45 -1.00 -24.83
CA HIS A 170 9.77 0.12 -23.93
C HIS A 170 10.88 -0.24 -22.93
N TYR A 171 11.02 -1.51 -22.57
CA TYR A 171 11.90 -1.95 -21.50
C TYR A 171 12.79 -3.11 -21.94
N ASN A 172 14.07 -3.04 -21.55
CA ASN A 172 15.05 -4.13 -21.68
C ASN A 172 15.42 -4.61 -20.27
N ILE A 173 15.08 -5.85 -19.93
CA ILE A 173 15.41 -6.41 -18.62
C ILE A 173 16.84 -6.96 -18.67
N VAL A 174 17.75 -6.30 -17.97
CA VAL A 174 19.17 -6.65 -17.92
C VAL A 174 19.40 -7.87 -17.01
N GLY A 175 18.76 -7.91 -15.84
CA GLY A 175 18.92 -9.00 -14.89
C GLY A 175 18.07 -8.87 -13.63
N LEU A 176 18.26 -9.83 -12.73
CA LEU A 176 17.64 -9.92 -11.41
C LEU A 176 18.71 -9.84 -10.33
N ILE A 177 18.32 -9.33 -9.15
CA ILE A 177 19.11 -9.38 -7.91
C ILE A 177 18.32 -10.17 -6.87
N ASP A 178 18.97 -11.09 -6.17
CA ASP A 178 18.34 -11.81 -5.04
C ASP A 178 19.42 -12.22 -4.03
N ASP A 179 19.16 -12.05 -2.75
CA ASP A 179 20.12 -12.35 -1.69
C ASP A 179 20.21 -13.85 -1.34
N ASN A 180 19.31 -14.66 -1.86
CA ASN A 180 19.34 -16.10 -1.60
C ASN A 180 20.47 -16.79 -2.42
N PRO A 181 21.51 -17.30 -1.75
CA PRO A 181 22.66 -17.94 -2.43
C PRO A 181 22.25 -19.11 -3.33
N ASN A 182 21.18 -19.80 -2.98
CA ASN A 182 20.70 -20.97 -3.73
C ASN A 182 20.10 -20.61 -5.09
N LYS A 183 19.80 -19.32 -5.32
CA LYS A 183 19.26 -18.83 -6.59
C LYS A 183 20.32 -18.24 -7.52
N MET A 184 21.55 -18.07 -7.04
CA MET A 184 22.64 -17.51 -7.84
C MET A 184 22.90 -18.35 -9.09
N ASN A 185 23.12 -17.70 -10.22
CA ASN A 185 23.32 -18.31 -11.55
C ASN A 185 22.08 -18.99 -12.16
N TYR A 186 20.93 -19.00 -11.48
CA TYR A 186 19.68 -19.44 -12.10
C TYR A 186 19.03 -18.30 -12.90
N ALA A 187 18.02 -18.66 -13.69
CA ALA A 187 17.24 -17.72 -14.48
C ALA A 187 15.74 -17.88 -14.19
N ILE A 188 15.03 -16.76 -14.06
CA ILE A 188 13.57 -16.75 -13.95
C ILE A 188 12.99 -16.20 -15.24
N SER A 189 12.11 -16.97 -15.88
CA SER A 189 11.53 -16.63 -17.18
C SER A 189 12.58 -16.25 -18.24
N GLY A 190 13.79 -16.85 -18.17
CA GLY A 190 14.90 -16.60 -19.09
C GLY A 190 15.73 -15.36 -18.80
N ILE A 191 15.55 -14.70 -17.64
CA ILE A 191 16.37 -13.58 -17.16
C ILE A 191 17.28 -14.09 -16.03
N LYS A 192 18.58 -13.84 -16.12
CA LYS A 192 19.59 -14.33 -15.17
C LYS A 192 19.58 -13.51 -13.87
N ILE A 193 19.89 -14.18 -12.76
CA ILE A 193 20.20 -13.54 -11.48
C ILE A 193 21.68 -13.19 -11.51
N LEU A 194 22.00 -11.88 -11.42
CA LEU A 194 23.33 -11.32 -11.64
C LEU A 194 24.15 -11.17 -10.36
N GLY A 195 23.50 -11.13 -9.20
CA GLY A 195 24.16 -10.92 -7.93
C GLY A 195 23.22 -10.73 -6.76
N ASN A 196 23.75 -10.28 -5.64
CA ASN A 196 23.03 -9.92 -4.40
C ASN A 196 22.95 -8.40 -4.21
N ARG A 197 22.39 -7.94 -3.06
CA ARG A 197 22.21 -6.50 -2.76
C ARG A 197 23.50 -5.67 -2.88
N TYR A 198 24.66 -6.22 -2.58
CA TYR A 198 25.94 -5.51 -2.60
C TYR A 198 26.51 -5.32 -4.03
N ASP A 199 26.00 -6.06 -5.00
CA ASP A 199 26.41 -5.96 -6.41
C ASP A 199 25.62 -4.91 -7.19
N ILE A 200 24.52 -4.38 -6.61
CA ILE A 200 23.58 -3.44 -7.28
C ILE A 200 24.30 -2.27 -7.91
N ALA A 201 25.16 -1.58 -7.14
CA ALA A 201 25.86 -0.39 -7.63
C ALA A 201 26.78 -0.67 -8.83
N ASN A 202 27.51 -1.79 -8.79
CA ASN A 202 28.40 -2.20 -9.88
C ASN A 202 27.61 -2.60 -11.13
N ILE A 203 26.53 -3.36 -10.97
CA ILE A 203 25.67 -3.81 -12.07
C ILE A 203 24.99 -2.61 -12.74
N CYS A 204 24.50 -1.63 -11.96
CA CYS A 204 23.90 -0.40 -12.49
C CYS A 204 24.87 0.37 -13.37
N ARG A 205 26.14 0.53 -12.95
CA ARG A 205 27.15 1.24 -13.72
C ARG A 205 27.57 0.48 -15.00
N GLN A 206 27.81 -0.84 -14.88
CA GLN A 206 28.30 -1.66 -16.00
C GLN A 206 27.28 -1.81 -17.13
N ASN A 207 25.99 -1.79 -16.78
CA ASN A 207 24.91 -2.08 -17.73
C ASN A 207 24.05 -0.87 -18.07
N ASN A 208 24.43 0.34 -17.65
CA ASN A 208 23.68 1.58 -17.89
C ASN A 208 22.19 1.40 -17.54
N ILE A 209 21.90 1.06 -16.28
CA ILE A 209 20.52 0.83 -15.82
C ILE A 209 19.81 2.19 -15.69
N ASP A 210 18.64 2.30 -16.32
CA ASP A 210 17.79 3.51 -16.26
C ASP A 210 16.78 3.47 -15.12
N ILE A 211 16.30 2.26 -14.77
CA ILE A 211 15.26 2.08 -13.75
C ILE A 211 15.51 0.80 -12.95
N ILE A 212 15.38 0.90 -11.63
CA ILE A 212 15.34 -0.24 -10.72
C ILE A 212 13.89 -0.54 -10.36
N PHE A 213 13.44 -1.79 -10.54
CA PHE A 213 12.15 -2.28 -10.06
C PHE A 213 12.34 -3.08 -8.78
N PHE A 214 11.84 -2.58 -7.67
CA PHE A 214 11.83 -3.29 -6.39
C PHE A 214 10.56 -4.13 -6.30
N SER A 215 10.70 -5.47 -6.39
CA SER A 215 9.59 -6.42 -6.54
C SER A 215 9.47 -7.42 -5.37
N ILE A 216 10.15 -7.17 -4.25
CA ILE A 216 10.05 -8.02 -3.06
C ILE A 216 8.81 -7.59 -2.27
N SER A 217 7.78 -8.44 -2.24
CA SER A 217 6.51 -8.16 -1.57
C SER A 217 6.49 -8.53 -0.08
N ASN A 218 7.30 -9.50 0.32
CA ASN A 218 7.38 -9.95 1.71
C ASN A 218 8.84 -9.84 2.20
N ILE A 219 9.16 -8.69 2.79
CA ILE A 219 10.49 -8.38 3.35
C ILE A 219 10.27 -7.54 4.60
N ASP A 220 11.06 -7.79 5.64
CA ASP A 220 11.04 -6.97 6.85
C ASP A 220 11.50 -5.53 6.58
N GLY A 221 11.01 -4.60 7.38
CA GLY A 221 11.24 -3.17 7.18
C GLY A 221 12.72 -2.78 7.21
N LYS A 222 13.56 -3.45 8.02
CA LYS A 222 14.99 -3.18 8.13
C LYS A 222 15.74 -3.55 6.85
N ASN A 223 15.51 -4.77 6.35
CA ASN A 223 16.12 -5.24 5.09
C ASN A 223 15.61 -4.43 3.89
N LYS A 224 14.31 -4.07 3.86
CA LYS A 224 13.75 -3.21 2.82
C LYS A 224 14.49 -1.87 2.78
N LYS A 225 14.65 -1.22 3.93
CA LYS A 225 15.36 0.05 4.07
C LYS A 225 16.80 -0.05 3.59
N GLU A 226 17.53 -1.09 3.98
CA GLU A 226 18.93 -1.30 3.59
C GLU A 226 19.07 -1.42 2.07
N ILE A 227 18.27 -2.28 1.43
CA ILE A 227 18.33 -2.47 -0.03
C ILE A 227 17.95 -1.18 -0.77
N LEU A 228 16.90 -0.48 -0.32
CA LEU A 228 16.48 0.78 -0.94
C LEU A 228 17.52 1.88 -0.79
N ASN A 229 18.25 1.94 0.34
CA ASN A 229 19.37 2.87 0.51
C ASN A 229 20.50 2.56 -0.49
N ILE A 230 20.87 1.28 -0.67
CA ILE A 230 21.87 0.86 -1.68
C ILE A 230 21.41 1.25 -3.09
N CYS A 231 20.13 1.03 -3.41
CA CYS A 231 19.57 1.45 -4.70
C CYS A 231 19.64 2.98 -4.87
N GLN A 232 19.35 3.75 -3.82
CA GLN A 232 19.37 5.23 -3.86
C GLN A 232 20.78 5.78 -4.09
N GLU A 233 21.82 5.14 -3.57
CA GLU A 233 23.22 5.52 -3.79
C GLU A 233 23.65 5.40 -5.26
N THR A 234 22.93 4.61 -6.07
CA THR A 234 23.22 4.48 -7.51
C THR A 234 22.77 5.70 -8.33
N GLY A 235 21.91 6.56 -7.80
CA GLY A 235 21.27 7.67 -8.53
C GLY A 235 20.25 7.24 -9.58
N VAL A 236 19.99 5.93 -9.73
CA VAL A 236 19.04 5.37 -10.70
C VAL A 236 17.61 5.52 -10.19
N LYS A 237 16.67 5.81 -11.08
CA LYS A 237 15.25 5.91 -10.73
C LYS A 237 14.71 4.58 -10.19
N ILE A 238 14.06 4.61 -9.03
CA ILE A 238 13.53 3.42 -8.36
C ILE A 238 12.00 3.42 -8.44
N ARG A 239 11.42 2.28 -8.80
CA ARG A 239 9.99 2.01 -8.70
C ARG A 239 9.74 0.81 -7.79
N VAL A 240 8.77 0.96 -6.90
CA VAL A 240 8.45 -0.03 -5.87
C VAL A 240 7.09 -0.65 -6.16
N LEU A 241 6.99 -1.97 -5.98
CA LEU A 241 5.71 -2.67 -6.00
C LEU A 241 4.99 -2.40 -4.66
N PRO A 242 3.72 -1.95 -4.66
CA PRO A 242 2.94 -1.80 -3.44
C PRO A 242 2.75 -3.13 -2.71
N SER A 243 2.25 -3.05 -1.47
CA SER A 243 1.98 -4.24 -0.66
C SER A 243 0.91 -5.16 -1.30
N VAL A 244 0.89 -6.43 -0.87
CA VAL A 244 -0.06 -7.44 -1.39
C VAL A 244 -1.52 -7.00 -1.24
N SER A 245 -1.86 -6.24 -0.19
CA SER A 245 -3.19 -5.67 0.04
C SER A 245 -3.63 -4.68 -1.04
N ASP A 246 -2.69 -3.95 -1.65
CA ASP A 246 -2.96 -2.97 -2.70
C ASP A 246 -3.05 -3.63 -4.09
N ILE A 247 -2.41 -4.80 -4.26
CA ILE A 247 -2.37 -5.56 -5.52
C ILE A 247 -3.72 -6.24 -5.80
N ILE A 248 -4.48 -6.63 -4.77
CA ILE A 248 -5.76 -7.34 -4.91
C ILE A 248 -6.79 -6.52 -5.71
N LYS A 249 -6.67 -5.19 -5.73
CA LYS A 249 -7.58 -4.29 -6.45
C LYS A 249 -7.31 -4.18 -7.96
N ASN A 250 -6.10 -4.48 -8.43
CA ASN A 250 -5.72 -4.32 -9.85
C ASN A 250 -4.84 -5.48 -10.33
N LYS A 251 -5.34 -6.26 -11.28
CA LYS A 251 -4.65 -7.44 -11.86
C LYS A 251 -3.36 -7.14 -12.65
N ASN A 252 -2.96 -5.87 -12.81
CA ASN A 252 -1.83 -5.48 -13.66
C ASN A 252 -0.68 -4.93 -12.81
N LEU A 253 0.26 -5.78 -12.40
CA LEU A 253 1.38 -5.45 -11.51
C LEU A 253 2.26 -4.28 -12.01
N LEU A 254 2.41 -4.11 -13.31
CA LEU A 254 3.20 -2.99 -13.86
C LEU A 254 2.53 -1.63 -13.70
N GLN A 255 1.19 -1.58 -13.74
CA GLN A 255 0.43 -0.34 -13.49
C GLN A 255 0.47 0.05 -12.01
N ASN A 256 0.71 -0.91 -11.14
CA ASN A 256 0.82 -0.70 -9.70
C ASN A 256 2.22 -0.26 -9.26
N LEU A 257 3.25 -0.33 -10.13
CA LEU A 257 4.58 0.19 -9.81
C LEU A 257 4.52 1.70 -9.68
N ARG A 258 4.75 2.20 -8.46
CA ARG A 258 4.87 3.63 -8.17
C ARG A 258 6.32 4.04 -7.96
N ASP A 259 6.61 5.30 -8.15
CA ASP A 259 7.91 5.85 -7.76
C ASP A 259 8.10 5.67 -6.25
N ILE A 260 9.35 5.47 -5.82
CA ILE A 260 9.69 5.33 -4.41
C ILE A 260 9.31 6.62 -3.65
N GLU A 261 8.71 6.45 -2.50
CA GLU A 261 8.37 7.54 -1.59
C GLU A 261 9.24 7.48 -0.33
N ILE A 262 9.29 8.56 0.43
CA ILE A 262 10.10 8.64 1.65
C ILE A 262 9.65 7.64 2.71
N GLU A 263 8.37 7.28 2.70
CA GLU A 263 7.77 6.27 3.55
C GLU A 263 8.42 4.89 3.39
N ASP A 264 8.82 4.55 2.16
CA ASP A 264 9.51 3.30 1.85
C ASP A 264 10.90 3.22 2.48
N LEU A 265 11.59 4.38 2.61
CA LEU A 265 12.93 4.48 3.20
C LEU A 265 12.92 4.41 4.73
N LEU A 266 11.76 4.58 5.37
CA LEU A 266 11.67 4.51 6.83
C LEU A 266 11.57 3.08 7.36
N GLY A 267 11.36 2.09 6.49
CA GLY A 267 11.34 0.69 6.86
C GLY A 267 10.18 0.31 7.80
N ARG A 268 9.06 1.04 7.73
CA ARG A 268 7.87 0.75 8.54
C ARG A 268 7.07 -0.40 7.95
N GLU A 269 6.71 -1.35 8.79
CA GLU A 269 5.85 -2.48 8.41
C GLU A 269 4.37 -2.08 8.49
N PRO A 270 3.53 -2.52 7.54
CA PRO A 270 2.09 -2.38 7.65
C PRO A 270 1.58 -3.06 8.93
N ILE A 271 0.69 -2.39 9.66
CA ILE A 271 0.09 -2.94 10.87
C ILE A 271 -1.10 -3.80 10.50
N THR A 272 -1.13 -5.01 11.07
CA THR A 272 -2.29 -5.89 11.01
C THR A 272 -3.17 -5.60 12.23
N LEU A 273 -4.39 -5.09 12.00
CA LEU A 273 -5.37 -4.88 13.07
C LEU A 273 -5.94 -6.23 13.53
N SER A 274 -6.19 -6.38 14.83
CA SER A 274 -7.10 -7.42 15.32
C SER A 274 -8.55 -6.94 15.11
N ASN A 275 -9.14 -7.30 13.98
CA ASN A 275 -10.39 -6.70 13.49
C ASN A 275 -11.62 -6.98 14.38
N ASP A 276 -11.69 -8.14 15.04
CA ASP A 276 -12.91 -8.60 15.70
C ASP A 276 -13.41 -7.63 16.79
N ASN A 277 -12.53 -7.18 17.69
CA ASN A 277 -12.91 -6.26 18.76
C ASN A 277 -13.25 -4.85 18.24
N ILE A 278 -12.62 -4.39 17.16
CA ILE A 278 -12.86 -3.08 16.56
C ILE A 278 -14.21 -3.10 15.82
N GLU A 279 -14.47 -4.18 15.07
CA GLU A 279 -15.72 -4.35 14.35
C GLU A 279 -16.91 -4.37 15.30
N GLU A 280 -16.84 -5.09 16.41
CA GLU A 280 -17.90 -5.16 17.43
C GLU A 280 -18.27 -3.76 17.99
N LEU A 281 -17.30 -2.89 18.17
CA LEU A 281 -17.52 -1.54 18.70
C LEU A 281 -18.02 -0.53 17.67
N ILE A 282 -17.77 -0.73 16.38
CA ILE A 282 -18.08 0.24 15.32
C ILE A 282 -19.31 -0.16 14.51
N LYS A 283 -19.47 -1.44 14.21
CA LYS A 283 -20.53 -1.95 13.34
C LYS A 283 -21.93 -1.59 13.84
N GLY A 284 -22.70 -0.95 12.97
CA GLY A 284 -24.07 -0.55 13.28
C GLY A 284 -24.19 0.60 14.29
N GLN A 285 -23.09 1.23 14.72
CA GLN A 285 -23.07 2.33 15.68
C GLN A 285 -22.99 3.70 15.00
N THR A 286 -23.38 4.74 15.72
CA THR A 286 -23.21 6.14 15.30
C THR A 286 -21.87 6.66 15.82
N ILE A 287 -21.00 7.11 14.91
CA ILE A 287 -19.62 7.54 15.22
C ILE A 287 -19.45 9.02 14.87
N LEU A 288 -18.89 9.80 15.78
CA LEU A 288 -18.53 11.21 15.55
C LEU A 288 -17.02 11.37 15.49
N VAL A 289 -16.52 11.96 14.40
CA VAL A 289 -15.12 12.33 14.23
C VAL A 289 -15.02 13.85 14.12
N THR A 290 -14.38 14.52 15.09
CA THR A 290 -14.10 15.95 15.03
C THR A 290 -12.72 16.22 14.45
N GLY A 291 -12.55 17.33 13.73
CA GLY A 291 -11.34 17.54 12.92
C GLY A 291 -11.28 16.59 11.74
N GLY A 292 -12.45 16.15 11.24
CA GLY A 292 -12.58 15.13 10.21
C GLY A 292 -12.03 15.51 8.85
N GLY A 293 -11.87 16.80 8.56
CA GLY A 293 -11.16 17.30 7.38
C GLY A 293 -9.63 17.34 7.52
N GLY A 294 -9.09 17.12 8.74
CA GLY A 294 -7.66 17.06 8.99
C GLY A 294 -7.03 15.74 8.56
N SER A 295 -5.68 15.67 8.54
CA SER A 295 -4.94 14.48 8.08
C SER A 295 -5.26 13.20 8.89
N ILE A 296 -5.36 13.30 10.22
CA ILE A 296 -5.72 12.17 11.08
C ILE A 296 -7.22 11.90 11.05
N GLY A 297 -8.05 12.97 11.14
CA GLY A 297 -9.50 12.82 11.15
C GLY A 297 -10.05 12.21 9.85
N SER A 298 -9.54 12.62 8.70
CA SER A 298 -9.97 12.05 7.41
C SER A 298 -9.60 10.58 7.26
N GLU A 299 -8.41 10.18 7.75
CA GLU A 299 -8.01 8.77 7.73
C GLU A 299 -8.80 7.95 8.75
N LEU A 300 -9.14 8.50 9.92
CA LEU A 300 -10.08 7.87 10.85
C LEU A 300 -11.42 7.60 10.17
N CYS A 301 -11.96 8.58 9.45
CA CYS A 301 -13.20 8.40 8.70
C CYS A 301 -13.08 7.28 7.65
N ARG A 302 -11.97 7.22 6.89
CA ARG A 302 -11.72 6.16 5.89
C ARG A 302 -11.66 4.77 6.51
N GLN A 303 -10.97 4.64 7.65
CA GLN A 303 -10.81 3.33 8.29
C GLN A 303 -12.08 2.91 9.02
N ILE A 304 -12.78 3.83 9.71
CA ILE A 304 -14.06 3.57 10.37
C ILE A 304 -15.12 3.10 9.36
N ALA A 305 -15.18 3.73 8.18
CA ALA A 305 -16.11 3.37 7.12
C ALA A 305 -16.01 1.89 6.71
N LYS A 306 -14.82 1.29 6.75
CA LYS A 306 -14.60 -0.14 6.43
C LYS A 306 -15.28 -1.11 7.40
N PHE A 307 -15.65 -0.65 8.60
CA PHE A 307 -16.32 -1.46 9.64
C PHE A 307 -17.85 -1.29 9.66
N ASN A 308 -18.43 -0.67 8.62
CA ASN A 308 -19.87 -0.53 8.44
C ASN A 308 -20.60 0.05 9.67
N PRO A 309 -20.29 1.29 10.11
CA PRO A 309 -21.09 1.99 11.12
C PRO A 309 -22.52 2.18 10.63
N SER A 310 -23.49 2.45 11.49
CA SER A 310 -24.82 2.87 11.03
C SER A 310 -24.77 4.28 10.46
N LYS A 311 -24.00 5.15 11.12
CA LYS A 311 -23.83 6.55 10.71
C LYS A 311 -22.43 7.07 11.10
N LEU A 312 -21.78 7.73 10.16
CA LEU A 312 -20.52 8.45 10.36
C LEU A 312 -20.74 9.95 10.27
N ILE A 313 -20.51 10.66 11.38
CA ILE A 313 -20.64 12.11 11.46
C ILE A 313 -19.23 12.71 11.40
N ILE A 314 -18.99 13.53 10.40
CA ILE A 314 -17.72 14.21 10.16
C ILE A 314 -17.89 15.68 10.52
N PHE A 315 -17.20 16.13 11.57
CA PHE A 315 -17.34 17.50 12.08
C PHE A 315 -16.01 18.25 11.91
N ASP A 316 -16.03 19.37 11.20
CA ASP A 316 -14.84 20.21 11.00
C ASP A 316 -15.23 21.68 10.83
N ILE A 317 -14.31 22.59 11.15
CA ILE A 317 -14.48 24.03 10.92
C ILE A 317 -14.17 24.41 9.47
N TYR A 318 -13.33 23.62 8.76
CA TYR A 318 -12.87 23.92 7.41
C TYR A 318 -13.70 23.17 6.36
N GLU A 319 -14.64 23.89 5.74
CA GLU A 319 -15.64 23.32 4.82
C GLU A 319 -15.03 22.58 3.61
N ASN A 320 -13.95 23.11 3.01
CA ASN A 320 -13.40 22.50 1.79
C ASN A 320 -12.83 21.12 2.04
N ASN A 321 -12.08 20.93 3.11
CA ASN A 321 -11.56 19.61 3.46
C ASN A 321 -12.67 18.66 3.89
N LEU A 322 -13.68 19.18 4.58
CA LEU A 322 -14.86 18.43 4.98
C LEU A 322 -15.63 17.91 3.76
N TYR A 323 -15.87 18.77 2.78
CA TYR A 323 -16.50 18.40 1.52
C TYR A 323 -15.72 17.35 0.76
N ASN A 324 -14.39 17.50 0.68
CA ASN A 324 -13.53 16.54 -0.03
C ASN A 324 -13.63 15.13 0.57
N ILE A 325 -13.54 14.99 1.90
CA ILE A 325 -13.63 13.67 2.54
C ILE A 325 -15.04 13.08 2.45
N GLU A 326 -16.09 13.90 2.54
CA GLU A 326 -17.47 13.46 2.35
C GLU A 326 -17.67 12.87 0.95
N MET A 327 -17.24 13.59 -0.09
CA MET A 327 -17.36 13.15 -1.48
C MET A 327 -16.55 11.89 -1.75
N GLU A 328 -15.33 11.81 -1.24
CA GLU A 328 -14.47 10.64 -1.34
C GLU A 328 -15.14 9.40 -0.74
N LEU A 329 -15.67 9.51 0.48
CA LEU A 329 -16.31 8.40 1.16
C LEU A 329 -17.61 7.96 0.47
N LYS A 330 -18.46 8.91 0.05
CA LYS A 330 -19.69 8.60 -0.71
C LYS A 330 -19.39 7.90 -2.05
N GLN A 331 -18.31 8.27 -2.71
CA GLN A 331 -17.90 7.63 -3.97
C GLN A 331 -17.35 6.22 -3.75
N ASN A 332 -16.54 6.00 -2.70
CA ASN A 332 -15.91 4.71 -2.42
C ASN A 332 -16.86 3.69 -1.79
N HIS A 333 -17.94 4.14 -1.15
CA HIS A 333 -18.92 3.33 -0.41
C HIS A 333 -20.33 3.49 -0.97
N TYR A 334 -20.47 3.72 -2.27
CA TYR A 334 -21.77 3.97 -2.93
C TYR A 334 -22.80 2.84 -2.73
N ASP A 335 -22.34 1.60 -2.66
CA ASP A 335 -23.17 0.42 -2.48
C ASP A 335 -23.37 0.00 -1.02
N GLU A 336 -22.77 0.73 -0.06
CA GLU A 336 -22.82 0.39 1.36
C GLU A 336 -23.99 1.11 2.07
N LYS A 337 -24.56 0.44 3.07
CA LYS A 337 -25.82 0.87 3.72
C LYS A 337 -25.62 1.80 4.93
N PHE A 338 -24.54 2.54 5.04
CA PHE A 338 -24.37 3.47 6.15
C PHE A 338 -24.48 4.94 5.71
N GLU A 339 -24.92 5.79 6.63
CA GLU A 339 -25.12 7.21 6.36
C GLU A 339 -23.87 8.02 6.71
N ILE A 340 -23.55 9.03 5.89
CA ILE A 340 -22.45 9.96 6.12
C ILE A 340 -23.03 11.37 6.19
N ASP A 341 -22.82 12.05 7.33
CA ASP A 341 -23.23 13.43 7.55
C ASP A 341 -22.02 14.32 7.82
N ALA A 342 -21.80 15.29 6.96
CA ALA A 342 -20.73 16.28 7.09
C ALA A 342 -21.28 17.57 7.72
N ILE A 343 -20.70 17.99 8.84
CA ILE A 343 -21.19 19.14 9.63
C ILE A 343 -20.06 20.16 9.78
N VAL A 344 -20.29 21.35 9.23
CA VAL A 344 -19.41 22.50 9.46
C VAL A 344 -19.69 23.10 10.83
N GLY A 345 -18.65 23.19 11.66
CA GLY A 345 -18.76 23.79 12.98
C GLY A 345 -17.45 23.82 13.76
N SER A 346 -17.41 24.64 14.80
CA SER A 346 -16.26 24.77 15.69
C SER A 346 -16.49 24.04 17.01
N VAL A 347 -15.48 23.34 17.53
CA VAL A 347 -15.50 22.74 18.88
C VAL A 347 -15.58 23.80 20.01
N ARG A 348 -15.34 25.06 19.68
CA ARG A 348 -15.53 26.19 20.59
C ARG A 348 -17.01 26.52 20.79
N ASP A 349 -17.87 26.22 19.82
CA ASP A 349 -19.30 26.53 19.82
C ASP A 349 -20.07 25.45 20.59
N LYS A 350 -20.30 25.75 21.87
CA LYS A 350 -21.02 24.85 22.77
C LYS A 350 -22.45 24.56 22.29
N GLN A 351 -23.15 25.59 21.74
CA GLN A 351 -24.54 25.42 21.30
C GLN A 351 -24.61 24.49 20.09
N LYS A 352 -23.72 24.66 19.12
CA LYS A 352 -23.62 23.79 17.95
C LYS A 352 -23.28 22.36 18.35
N LEU A 353 -22.34 22.15 19.28
CA LEU A 353 -22.03 20.84 19.80
C LEU A 353 -23.21 20.16 20.46
N GLU A 354 -23.95 20.89 21.35
CA GLU A 354 -25.14 20.36 21.98
C GLU A 354 -26.23 19.94 20.96
N GLN A 355 -26.42 20.71 19.88
CA GLN A 355 -27.32 20.36 18.79
C GLN A 355 -26.90 19.04 18.13
N VAL A 356 -25.61 18.90 17.79
CA VAL A 356 -25.05 17.70 17.16
C VAL A 356 -25.22 16.48 18.07
N PHE A 357 -24.83 16.56 19.34
CA PHE A 357 -24.95 15.44 20.26
C PHE A 357 -26.42 15.06 20.52
N LYS A 358 -27.33 16.03 20.64
CA LYS A 358 -28.77 15.79 20.81
C LYS A 358 -29.39 15.15 19.58
N GLN A 359 -28.98 15.55 18.37
CA GLN A 359 -29.55 15.06 17.12
C GLN A 359 -29.07 13.65 16.80
N TYR A 360 -27.80 13.36 17.00
CA TYR A 360 -27.15 12.14 16.50
C TYR A 360 -26.89 11.09 17.58
N ASN A 361 -26.84 11.50 18.85
CA ASN A 361 -26.56 10.64 20.00
C ASN A 361 -25.38 9.67 19.74
N PRO A 362 -24.15 10.18 19.46
CA PRO A 362 -23.03 9.35 19.02
C PRO A 362 -22.64 8.33 20.10
N TYR A 363 -22.41 7.09 19.66
CA TYR A 363 -21.94 6.00 20.53
C TYR A 363 -20.45 6.10 20.81
N LEU A 364 -19.64 6.42 19.79
CA LEU A 364 -18.20 6.68 19.90
C LEU A 364 -17.86 8.07 19.40
N VAL A 365 -16.89 8.72 20.04
CA VAL A 365 -16.35 10.02 19.63
C VAL A 365 -14.84 9.92 19.48
N PHE A 366 -14.33 10.30 18.30
CA PHE A 366 -12.91 10.53 18.07
C PHE A 366 -12.66 12.04 17.96
N HIS A 367 -11.90 12.58 18.91
CA HIS A 367 -11.64 14.02 18.97
C HIS A 367 -10.24 14.33 18.45
N ALA A 368 -10.16 14.65 17.14
CA ALA A 368 -8.92 15.02 16.46
C ALA A 368 -8.83 16.53 16.13
N ALA A 369 -9.85 17.33 16.45
CA ALA A 369 -9.84 18.77 16.24
C ALA A 369 -8.87 19.47 17.20
N ALA A 370 -7.80 20.08 16.65
CA ALA A 370 -6.82 20.84 17.43
C ALA A 370 -6.00 21.79 16.55
N HIS A 371 -5.53 22.89 17.12
CA HIS A 371 -4.43 23.68 16.55
C HIS A 371 -3.09 23.01 16.91
N LYS A 372 -2.29 22.62 15.88
CA LYS A 372 -1.09 21.78 16.06
C LYS A 372 0.24 22.47 15.75
N HIS A 373 0.21 23.61 15.05
CA HIS A 373 1.43 24.28 14.60
C HIS A 373 2.11 25.06 15.72
N VAL A 374 3.21 24.51 16.26
CA VAL A 374 3.94 25.11 17.39
C VAL A 374 4.29 26.57 17.15
N PRO A 375 4.95 26.98 16.04
CA PRO A 375 5.32 28.39 15.86
C PRO A 375 4.13 29.35 15.82
N LEU A 376 3.01 28.93 15.23
CA LEU A 376 1.79 29.77 15.20
C LEU A 376 1.14 29.89 16.57
N MET A 377 1.18 28.83 17.38
CA MET A 377 0.61 28.84 18.72
C MET A 377 1.48 29.59 19.74
N GLU A 378 2.77 29.71 19.48
CA GLU A 378 3.66 30.59 20.26
C GLU A 378 3.34 32.10 20.02
N VAL A 379 2.93 32.45 18.79
CA VAL A 379 2.50 33.81 18.42
C VAL A 379 1.06 34.08 18.84
N SER A 380 0.19 33.06 18.80
CA SER A 380 -1.24 33.18 19.09
C SER A 380 -1.69 32.20 20.20
N PRO A 381 -1.13 32.32 21.43
CA PRO A 381 -1.35 31.35 22.49
C PRO A 381 -2.79 31.28 22.98
N LEU A 382 -3.52 32.39 22.96
CA LEU A 382 -4.96 32.42 23.35
C LEU A 382 -5.81 31.55 22.44
N GLU A 383 -5.49 31.52 21.14
CA GLU A 383 -6.21 30.67 20.19
C GLU A 383 -5.97 29.16 20.43
N ALA A 384 -4.75 28.79 20.86
CA ALA A 384 -4.46 27.42 21.29
C ALA A 384 -5.29 27.04 22.54
N ILE A 385 -5.38 27.91 23.52
CA ILE A 385 -6.16 27.67 24.75
C ILE A 385 -7.66 27.58 24.42
N LYS A 386 -8.21 28.54 23.68
CA LYS A 386 -9.63 28.56 23.30
C LYS A 386 -10.02 27.29 22.53
N ASN A 387 -9.21 26.91 21.55
CA ASN A 387 -9.55 25.78 20.68
C ASN A 387 -9.21 24.43 21.31
N ASN A 388 -7.98 24.22 21.78
CA ASN A 388 -7.55 22.92 22.27
C ASN A 388 -8.15 22.64 23.66
N VAL A 389 -7.96 23.55 24.62
CA VAL A 389 -8.40 23.29 26.01
C VAL A 389 -9.92 23.40 26.12
N PHE A 390 -10.51 24.59 25.79
CA PHE A 390 -11.95 24.78 25.95
C PHE A 390 -12.76 24.00 24.90
N GLY A 391 -12.24 23.81 23.69
CA GLY A 391 -12.85 22.91 22.72
C GLY A 391 -12.94 21.46 23.22
N THR A 392 -11.86 20.92 23.78
CA THR A 392 -11.87 19.57 24.38
C THR A 392 -12.80 19.51 25.60
N TYR A 393 -12.81 20.52 26.43
CA TYR A 393 -13.74 20.61 27.58
C TYR A 393 -15.21 20.59 27.13
N ASN A 394 -15.58 21.37 26.11
CA ASN A 394 -16.93 21.38 25.57
C ASN A 394 -17.32 20.00 25.02
N MET A 395 -16.41 19.35 24.27
CA MET A 395 -16.61 18.01 23.71
C MET A 395 -16.80 16.96 24.81
N ALA A 396 -15.92 16.98 25.84
CA ALA A 396 -16.01 16.04 26.96
C ALA A 396 -17.29 16.23 27.77
N ASN A 397 -17.72 17.50 27.97
CA ASN A 397 -18.97 17.81 28.66
C ASN A 397 -20.21 17.35 27.89
N CYS A 398 -20.21 17.47 26.55
CA CYS A 398 -21.28 16.91 25.73
C CYS A 398 -21.25 15.36 25.75
N ALA A 399 -20.09 14.74 25.68
CA ALA A 399 -19.96 13.30 25.76
C ALA A 399 -20.51 12.72 27.09
N ASP A 400 -20.18 13.36 28.22
CA ASP A 400 -20.73 13.02 29.54
C ASP A 400 -22.24 13.19 29.59
N LYS A 401 -22.76 14.38 29.18
CA LYS A 401 -24.18 14.74 29.18
C LYS A 401 -25.06 13.80 28.37
N TYR A 402 -24.56 13.36 27.20
CA TYR A 402 -25.28 12.50 26.26
C TYR A 402 -24.91 11.00 26.35
N ASN A 403 -24.20 10.60 27.42
CA ASN A 403 -23.83 9.22 27.73
C ASN A 403 -23.13 8.50 26.57
N VAL A 404 -22.17 9.16 25.91
CA VAL A 404 -21.30 8.52 24.91
C VAL A 404 -20.63 7.31 25.53
N LYS A 405 -20.60 6.17 24.84
CA LYS A 405 -19.96 4.97 25.37
C LYS A 405 -18.45 5.17 25.56
N ARG A 406 -17.76 5.69 24.53
CA ARG A 406 -16.32 5.91 24.58
C ARG A 406 -15.91 7.17 23.84
N PHE A 407 -14.99 7.91 24.44
CA PHE A 407 -14.42 9.14 23.90
C PHE A 407 -12.90 8.99 23.80
N VAL A 408 -12.35 9.15 22.57
CA VAL A 408 -10.92 9.02 22.29
C VAL A 408 -10.35 10.37 21.87
N LEU A 409 -9.45 10.91 22.67
CA LEU A 409 -8.70 12.13 22.37
C LEU A 409 -7.45 11.79 21.56
N ILE A 410 -7.26 12.40 20.41
CA ILE A 410 -5.98 12.35 19.69
C ILE A 410 -5.00 13.33 20.35
N SER A 411 -3.91 12.79 20.93
CA SER A 411 -2.87 13.56 21.60
C SER A 411 -1.53 13.48 20.85
N THR A 412 -0.46 13.94 21.48
CA THR A 412 0.87 14.07 20.86
C THR A 412 1.98 13.83 21.89
N ASP A 413 3.15 13.40 21.42
CA ASP A 413 4.42 13.35 22.15
C ASP A 413 4.79 14.69 22.81
N LYS A 414 4.39 15.81 22.19
CA LYS A 414 4.66 17.17 22.68
C LYS A 414 3.88 17.57 23.94
N ALA A 415 2.89 16.76 24.36
CA ALA A 415 2.19 16.92 25.63
C ALA A 415 3.05 16.49 26.82
N VAL A 416 4.10 15.69 26.57
CA VAL A 416 5.06 15.22 27.57
C VAL A 416 6.11 16.30 27.82
N ASN A 417 6.28 16.69 29.09
CA ASN A 417 7.21 17.76 29.48
C ASN A 417 7.22 18.89 28.43
N PRO A 418 6.06 19.54 28.20
CA PRO A 418 5.91 20.46 27.08
C PRO A 418 6.88 21.65 27.20
N THR A 419 7.44 22.09 26.06
CA THR A 419 8.29 23.27 25.96
C THR A 419 7.66 24.39 25.15
N ASN A 420 6.41 24.21 24.78
CA ASN A 420 5.64 25.15 23.98
C ASN A 420 4.16 25.14 24.37
N ILE A 421 3.46 26.22 24.01
CA ILE A 421 2.04 26.41 24.32
C ILE A 421 1.18 25.28 23.73
N MET A 422 1.42 24.89 22.48
CA MET A 422 0.63 23.83 21.84
C MET A 422 0.72 22.52 22.64
N GLY A 423 1.93 22.09 23.00
CA GLY A 423 2.14 20.91 23.83
C GLY A 423 1.49 21.02 25.20
N ALA A 424 1.64 22.19 25.87
CA ALA A 424 1.01 22.46 27.16
C ALA A 424 -0.54 22.41 27.08
N THR A 425 -1.14 22.96 26.00
CA THR A 425 -2.61 22.85 25.81
C THR A 425 -3.04 21.39 25.58
N LYS A 426 -2.24 20.55 24.90
CA LYS A 426 -2.54 19.12 24.74
C LYS A 426 -2.40 18.34 26.05
N GLY A 427 -1.39 18.66 26.88
CA GLY A 427 -1.30 18.12 28.24
C GLY A 427 -2.52 18.47 29.10
N MET A 428 -3.03 19.71 28.97
CA MET A 428 -4.27 20.11 29.63
C MET A 428 -5.50 19.36 29.10
N CYS A 429 -5.56 19.04 27.80
CA CYS A 429 -6.62 18.21 27.21
C CYS A 429 -6.61 16.78 27.81
N GLU A 430 -5.45 16.20 28.03
CA GLU A 430 -5.33 14.87 28.70
C GLU A 430 -5.80 14.93 30.14
N MET A 431 -5.46 15.99 30.89
CA MET A 431 -5.99 16.20 32.24
C MET A 431 -7.52 16.31 32.24
N ILE A 432 -8.13 16.99 31.24
CA ILE A 432 -9.58 17.05 31.09
C ILE A 432 -10.16 15.65 30.94
N ILE A 433 -9.62 14.84 30.02
CA ILE A 433 -10.10 13.49 29.75
C ILE A 433 -10.03 12.62 30.99
N GLN A 434 -8.91 12.65 31.73
CA GLN A 434 -8.72 11.86 32.94
C GLN A 434 -9.63 12.30 34.10
N ALA A 435 -9.85 13.61 34.25
CA ALA A 435 -10.77 14.15 35.27
C ALA A 435 -12.23 13.79 34.96
N PHE A 436 -12.64 13.90 33.70
CA PHE A 436 -13.99 13.49 33.28
C PHE A 436 -14.23 12.01 33.47
N ASN A 437 -13.24 11.16 33.19
CA ASN A 437 -13.37 9.72 33.38
C ASN A 437 -13.72 9.33 34.83
N LYS A 438 -13.21 10.09 35.81
CA LYS A 438 -13.48 9.80 37.23
C LYS A 438 -14.92 10.08 37.67
N LYS A 439 -15.64 10.96 36.94
CA LYS A 439 -17.01 11.33 37.31
C LYS A 439 -18.08 10.80 36.36
N SER A 440 -17.71 10.44 35.15
CA SER A 440 -18.61 10.09 34.04
C SER A 440 -18.76 8.58 33.88
N LYS A 441 -19.86 8.16 33.25
CA LYS A 441 -20.03 6.79 32.74
C LYS A 441 -19.35 6.56 31.39
N THR A 442 -19.00 7.63 30.68
CA THR A 442 -18.26 7.58 29.42
C THR A 442 -16.83 7.13 29.66
N GLU A 443 -16.35 6.17 28.91
CA GLU A 443 -14.96 5.71 28.93
C GLU A 443 -14.09 6.71 28.18
N PHE A 444 -13.39 7.60 28.88
CA PHE A 444 -12.50 8.57 28.27
C PHE A 444 -11.08 8.02 28.16
N ALA A 445 -10.48 8.10 26.97
CA ALA A 445 -9.09 7.72 26.74
C ALA A 445 -8.39 8.74 25.84
N ALA A 446 -7.07 8.79 25.93
CA ALA A 446 -6.23 9.57 25.03
C ALA A 446 -5.22 8.68 24.33
N VAL A 447 -4.79 9.05 23.11
CA VAL A 447 -3.74 8.33 22.37
C VAL A 447 -2.67 9.31 21.95
N ARG A 448 -1.44 9.11 22.44
CA ARG A 448 -0.25 9.89 22.11
C ARG A 448 0.56 9.21 21.02
N PHE A 449 0.98 9.99 20.04
CA PHE A 449 1.97 9.61 19.05
C PHE A 449 2.77 10.82 18.57
N GLY A 450 3.89 10.57 17.90
CA GLY A 450 4.78 11.62 17.39
C GLY A 450 4.34 12.17 16.04
N ASN A 451 5.32 12.52 15.17
CA ASN A 451 4.96 13.10 13.89
C ASN A 451 4.44 12.02 12.93
N VAL A 452 3.50 12.42 12.07
CA VAL A 452 3.01 11.59 10.97
C VAL A 452 3.47 12.15 9.64
N LEU A 453 3.88 11.24 8.74
CA LEU A 453 4.41 11.57 7.43
C LEU A 453 3.32 12.18 6.53
N GLY A 454 3.71 13.15 5.72
CA GLY A 454 2.82 13.74 4.72
C GLY A 454 1.64 14.53 5.26
N SER A 455 1.54 14.77 6.59
CA SER A 455 0.45 15.57 7.15
C SER A 455 0.53 17.04 6.73
N ASN A 456 -0.62 17.68 6.59
CA ASN A 456 -0.72 19.10 6.19
C ASN A 456 0.16 20.00 7.05
N GLY A 457 1.00 20.82 6.38
CA GLY A 457 1.93 21.76 7.03
C GLY A 457 3.11 21.08 7.75
N SER A 458 3.37 19.78 7.54
CA SER A 458 4.55 19.09 8.07
C SER A 458 5.79 19.33 7.22
N VAL A 459 6.93 18.82 7.69
CA VAL A 459 8.25 19.02 7.08
C VAL A 459 8.35 18.45 5.67
N LEU A 460 7.72 17.30 5.36
CA LEU A 460 7.79 16.66 4.05
C LEU A 460 7.15 17.47 2.92
N PRO A 461 5.90 17.93 3.02
CA PRO A 461 5.32 18.83 2.02
C PRO A 461 6.11 20.12 1.85
N LEU A 462 6.69 20.66 2.93
CA LEU A 462 7.54 21.84 2.86
C LEU A 462 8.79 21.56 2.04
N PHE A 463 9.52 20.48 2.31
CA PHE A 463 10.73 20.12 1.60
C PHE A 463 10.44 19.84 0.11
N LYS A 464 9.37 19.07 -0.20
CA LYS A 464 8.94 18.84 -1.59
C LYS A 464 8.68 20.15 -2.34
N LYS A 465 8.01 21.12 -1.69
CA LYS A 465 7.76 22.45 -2.27
C LYS A 465 9.06 23.25 -2.47
N GLN A 466 9.97 23.21 -1.50
CA GLN A 466 11.26 23.90 -1.60
C GLN A 466 12.12 23.32 -2.72
N ILE A 467 12.20 21.99 -2.85
CA ILE A 467 12.93 21.31 -3.92
C ILE A 467 12.32 21.66 -5.29
N ALA A 468 10.99 21.60 -5.43
CA ALA A 468 10.31 21.97 -6.68
C ALA A 468 10.55 23.43 -7.10
N ASN A 469 10.81 24.33 -6.14
CA ASN A 469 11.14 25.73 -6.38
C ASN A 469 12.65 26.01 -6.58
N GLY A 470 13.51 24.98 -6.64
CA GLY A 470 14.96 25.13 -6.80
C GLY A 470 15.73 25.41 -5.50
N GLY A 471 15.10 25.18 -4.32
CA GLY A 471 15.74 25.34 -3.01
C GLY A 471 15.70 26.77 -2.44
N PRO A 472 16.47 27.04 -1.36
CA PRO A 472 17.12 26.03 -0.52
C PRO A 472 16.12 25.23 0.32
N VAL A 473 16.51 23.99 0.70
CA VAL A 473 15.79 23.22 1.71
C VAL A 473 16.20 23.71 3.09
N THR A 474 15.23 24.07 3.94
CA THR A 474 15.51 24.67 5.24
C THR A 474 15.36 23.68 6.38
N VAL A 475 16.45 23.43 7.13
CA VAL A 475 16.46 22.57 8.32
C VAL A 475 16.81 23.43 9.55
N THR A 476 16.10 23.24 10.67
CA THR A 476 16.24 24.09 11.85
C THR A 476 17.51 23.81 12.64
N HIS A 477 17.99 22.55 12.67
CA HIS A 477 19.27 22.19 13.30
C HIS A 477 19.81 20.89 12.66
N ARG A 478 21.13 20.72 12.55
CA ARG A 478 21.74 19.56 11.91
C ARG A 478 21.43 18.25 12.63
N ASP A 479 21.37 18.27 13.96
CA ASP A 479 21.16 17.09 14.79
C ASP A 479 19.71 16.90 15.26
N ILE A 480 18.78 17.70 14.73
CA ILE A 480 17.37 17.57 15.10
C ILE A 480 16.81 16.23 14.65
N THR A 481 16.22 15.52 15.59
CA THR A 481 15.57 14.25 15.30
C THR A 481 14.06 14.33 15.57
N ARG A 482 13.31 13.53 14.82
CA ARG A 482 11.87 13.33 15.04
C ARG A 482 11.53 11.86 14.82
N PHE A 483 10.52 11.40 15.53
CA PHE A 483 9.91 10.12 15.25
C PHE A 483 8.86 10.27 14.17
N PHE A 484 8.77 9.30 13.27
CA PHE A 484 7.80 9.31 12.19
C PHE A 484 7.02 8.01 12.10
N MET A 485 5.74 8.14 11.78
CA MET A 485 4.82 7.05 11.50
C MET A 485 3.99 7.42 10.27
N THR A 486 3.47 6.47 9.52
CA THR A 486 2.53 6.79 8.46
C THR A 486 1.16 7.15 9.05
N ILE A 487 0.37 7.95 8.34
CA ILE A 487 -0.98 8.32 8.79
C ILE A 487 -1.88 7.08 8.93
N PRO A 488 -1.93 6.15 7.95
CA PRO A 488 -2.70 4.91 8.10
C PRO A 488 -2.26 4.05 9.30
N GLU A 489 -0.94 3.95 9.55
CA GLU A 489 -0.40 3.23 10.71
C GLU A 489 -0.86 3.84 12.02
N ALA A 490 -0.72 5.16 12.18
CA ALA A 490 -1.15 5.87 13.37
C ALA A 490 -2.64 5.67 13.66
N VAL A 491 -3.48 5.79 12.64
CA VAL A 491 -4.93 5.63 12.77
C VAL A 491 -5.32 4.19 13.10
N SER A 492 -4.67 3.22 12.48
CA SER A 492 -4.87 1.80 12.80
C SER A 492 -4.58 1.52 14.27
N LEU A 493 -3.46 2.04 14.79
CA LEU A 493 -3.13 1.90 16.22
C LEU A 493 -4.07 2.68 17.13
N VAL A 494 -4.61 3.83 16.71
CA VAL A 494 -5.64 4.56 17.45
C VAL A 494 -6.92 3.73 17.58
N LEU A 495 -7.38 3.10 16.49
CA LEU A 495 -8.56 2.22 16.52
C LEU A 495 -8.30 0.98 17.40
N GLN A 496 -7.09 0.44 17.36
CA GLN A 496 -6.71 -0.68 18.22
C GLN A 496 -6.64 -0.25 19.71
N ALA A 497 -6.06 0.90 20.02
CA ALA A 497 -6.03 1.46 21.37
C ALA A 497 -7.44 1.75 21.88
N MET A 498 -8.33 2.27 21.03
CA MET A 498 -9.75 2.45 21.34
C MET A 498 -10.39 1.14 21.79
N SER A 499 -10.08 0.01 21.15
CA SER A 499 -10.65 -1.28 21.52
C SER A 499 -10.20 -1.77 22.91
N TYR A 500 -9.03 -1.34 23.38
CA TYR A 500 -8.49 -1.71 24.71
C TYR A 500 -8.92 -0.76 25.83
N ALA A 501 -9.45 0.41 25.49
CA ALA A 501 -9.80 1.43 26.50
C ALA A 501 -10.88 0.92 27.47
N LYS A 502 -10.65 1.15 28.76
CA LYS A 502 -11.57 0.88 29.87
C LYS A 502 -11.95 2.18 30.60
N GLY A 503 -11.25 3.27 30.28
CA GLY A 503 -11.44 4.60 30.81
C GLY A 503 -10.29 5.10 31.68
N GLY A 504 -9.80 6.29 31.36
CA GLY A 504 -8.71 6.98 32.07
C GLY A 504 -7.31 6.77 31.50
N GLU A 505 -7.16 5.84 30.53
CA GLU A 505 -5.85 5.53 29.94
C GLU A 505 -5.36 6.65 29.04
N VAL A 506 -4.03 6.84 29.07
CA VAL A 506 -3.28 7.54 28.06
C VAL A 506 -2.43 6.48 27.33
N PHE A 507 -2.87 6.10 26.14
CA PHE A 507 -2.11 5.16 25.31
C PHE A 507 -0.96 5.89 24.63
N VAL A 508 0.19 5.23 24.57
CA VAL A 508 1.41 5.71 23.92
C VAL A 508 1.76 4.73 22.80
N LEU A 509 1.88 5.25 21.57
CA LEU A 509 2.22 4.42 20.42
C LEU A 509 3.74 4.34 20.26
N ASP A 510 4.24 3.13 19.92
CA ASP A 510 5.64 2.93 19.57
C ASP A 510 5.96 3.62 18.25
N MET A 511 6.81 4.62 18.35
CA MET A 511 7.23 5.42 17.20
C MET A 511 8.46 4.83 16.46
N GLY A 512 9.05 3.74 16.96
CA GLY A 512 10.28 3.14 16.44
C GLY A 512 11.48 4.08 16.55
N GLU A 513 12.41 3.98 15.61
CA GLU A 513 13.68 4.73 15.65
C GLU A 513 13.52 6.21 15.26
N PRO A 514 14.25 7.11 15.92
CA PRO A 514 14.27 8.53 15.57
C PRO A 514 14.97 8.77 14.23
N VAL A 515 14.47 9.69 13.44
CA VAL A 515 15.00 10.07 12.13
C VAL A 515 15.59 11.48 12.19
N LYS A 516 16.84 11.66 11.74
CA LYS A 516 17.44 12.98 11.58
C LYS A 516 16.76 13.72 10.43
N ILE A 517 16.29 14.95 10.70
CA ILE A 517 15.62 15.77 9.69
C ILE A 517 16.55 16.17 8.56
N TYR A 518 17.86 16.33 8.85
CA TYR A 518 18.87 16.58 7.84
C TYR A 518 18.98 15.41 6.85
N ASP A 519 19.04 14.16 7.34
CA ASP A 519 19.13 12.97 6.49
C ASP A 519 17.85 12.77 5.66
N LEU A 520 16.69 13.15 6.23
CA LEU A 520 15.42 13.17 5.52
C LEU A 520 15.45 14.17 4.35
N ALA A 521 16.02 15.36 4.55
CA ALA A 521 16.19 16.36 3.49
C ALA A 521 17.11 15.83 2.37
N VAL A 522 18.27 15.26 2.74
CA VAL A 522 19.21 14.62 1.81
C VAL A 522 18.51 13.56 0.97
N SER A 523 17.74 12.67 1.63
CA SER A 523 17.04 11.58 0.95
C SER A 523 15.99 12.11 -0.04
N LEU A 524 15.23 13.16 0.33
CA LEU A 524 14.22 13.76 -0.56
C LEU A 524 14.84 14.44 -1.79
N ILE A 525 15.96 15.14 -1.62
CA ILE A 525 16.68 15.76 -2.75
C ILE A 525 17.14 14.67 -3.71
N LYS A 526 17.76 13.61 -3.21
CA LYS A 526 18.19 12.46 -4.03
C LYS A 526 17.01 11.75 -4.72
N LEU A 527 15.89 11.57 -4.03
CA LEU A 527 14.66 11.00 -4.63
C LEU A 527 14.10 11.87 -5.77
N SER A 528 14.40 13.18 -5.75
CA SER A 528 14.03 14.09 -6.82
C SER A 528 15.01 14.08 -8.00
N GLY A 529 16.05 13.22 -7.96
CA GLY A 529 17.09 13.13 -8.99
C GLY A 529 18.11 14.26 -8.94
N LEU A 530 18.25 14.94 -7.80
CA LEU A 530 19.12 16.10 -7.60
C LEU A 530 20.18 15.80 -6.55
N GLU A 531 21.34 16.49 -6.60
CA GLU A 531 22.42 16.33 -5.65
C GLU A 531 22.33 17.34 -4.49
N PRO A 532 22.36 16.87 -3.21
CA PRO A 532 22.36 17.74 -2.03
C PRO A 532 23.61 18.65 -1.99
N ASN A 533 23.40 19.93 -1.71
CA ASN A 533 24.42 20.98 -1.65
C ASN A 533 25.19 21.23 -2.98
N VAL A 534 24.76 20.61 -4.07
CA VAL A 534 25.23 20.91 -5.44
C VAL A 534 24.08 21.54 -6.22
N ASP A 535 22.99 20.81 -6.43
CA ASP A 535 21.80 21.31 -7.13
C ASP A 535 20.85 22.04 -6.16
N ILE A 536 20.71 21.53 -4.92
CA ILE A 536 19.84 22.08 -3.89
C ILE A 536 20.63 22.25 -2.59
N GLU A 537 20.76 23.49 -2.14
CA GLU A 537 21.38 23.82 -0.85
C GLU A 537 20.50 23.39 0.32
N ILE A 538 21.12 22.81 1.38
CA ILE A 538 20.45 22.57 2.67
C ILE A 538 20.91 23.65 3.65
N LYS A 539 20.01 24.60 3.96
CA LYS A 539 20.28 25.75 4.83
C LYS A 539 19.83 25.50 6.26
N ILE A 540 20.75 25.72 7.22
CA ILE A 540 20.42 25.65 8.65
C ILE A 540 19.89 27.03 9.10
N THR A 541 18.65 27.04 9.65
CA THR A 541 17.95 28.29 10.02
C THR A 541 17.94 28.62 11.51
N GLY A 542 18.36 27.69 12.37
CA GLY A 542 18.21 27.78 13.82
C GLY A 542 16.87 27.22 14.31
N LEU A 543 16.84 26.78 15.59
CA LEU A 543 15.61 26.26 16.21
C LEU A 543 14.54 27.34 16.30
N ARG A 544 13.29 26.98 16.05
CA ARG A 544 12.13 27.86 16.15
C ARG A 544 11.69 28.02 17.61
N PRO A 545 10.98 29.09 17.95
CA PRO A 545 10.40 29.26 19.30
C PRO A 545 9.61 28.02 19.74
N GLY A 546 9.89 27.52 20.94
CA GLY A 546 9.22 26.34 21.49
C GLY A 546 9.70 24.98 20.94
N GLU A 547 10.66 24.93 20.03
CA GLU A 547 11.13 23.70 19.38
C GLU A 547 12.16 22.95 20.23
N LYS A 548 11.92 21.66 20.49
CA LYS A 548 12.90 20.74 21.11
C LYS A 548 13.90 20.25 20.06
N LEU A 549 15.15 20.07 20.48
CA LEU A 549 16.15 19.41 19.62
C LEU A 549 15.81 17.92 19.42
N TYR A 550 15.45 17.24 20.48
CA TYR A 550 14.99 15.85 20.51
C TYR A 550 13.61 15.77 21.17
N GLU A 551 12.70 15.01 20.61
CA GLU A 551 11.40 14.73 21.25
C GLU A 551 11.59 13.57 22.25
N GLU A 552 10.93 13.68 23.39
CA GLU A 552 10.91 12.64 24.41
C GLU A 552 9.83 11.61 24.06
N LEU A 553 10.23 10.38 23.77
CA LEU A 553 9.31 9.26 23.89
C LEU A 553 9.28 8.87 25.36
N LEU A 554 8.08 8.72 25.92
CA LEU A 554 7.88 8.10 27.22
C LEU A 554 8.14 6.57 27.13
N MET A 555 9.35 6.19 26.67
CA MET A 555 9.81 4.80 26.65
C MET A 555 10.84 4.55 27.76
N SER A 556 10.90 5.40 28.80
CA SER A 556 11.60 5.00 30.02
C SER A 556 10.85 3.82 30.63
N GLU A 557 11.54 2.74 30.92
CA GLU A 557 11.01 1.47 31.45
C GLU A 557 10.22 1.62 32.76
N GLU A 558 10.29 2.78 33.41
CA GLU A 558 9.60 3.14 34.64
C GLU A 558 8.28 3.87 34.32
N GLY A 559 7.16 3.12 34.31
CA GLY A 559 5.81 3.69 34.30
C GLY A 559 4.90 3.34 33.12
N LEU A 560 5.37 2.60 32.12
CA LEU A 560 4.53 2.12 31.02
C LEU A 560 4.09 0.68 31.25
N THR A 561 2.79 0.43 31.08
CA THR A 561 2.22 -0.93 31.07
C THR A 561 2.04 -1.41 29.63
N LYS A 562 2.46 -2.63 29.31
CA LYS A 562 2.25 -3.25 28.01
C LYS A 562 0.79 -3.62 27.82
N THR A 563 0.29 -3.47 26.59
CA THR A 563 -1.00 -4.03 26.17
C THR A 563 -0.78 -5.39 25.49
N SER A 564 -1.85 -6.00 24.99
CA SER A 564 -1.77 -7.18 24.13
C SER A 564 -1.17 -6.90 22.73
N HIS A 565 -0.97 -5.64 22.38
CA HIS A 565 -0.35 -5.23 21.13
C HIS A 565 1.04 -4.63 21.38
N ASP A 566 2.08 -5.18 20.74
CA ASP A 566 3.49 -4.83 20.98
C ASP A 566 3.83 -3.33 20.76
N LYS A 567 3.03 -2.62 19.95
CA LYS A 567 3.24 -1.21 19.62
C LYS A 567 2.34 -0.24 20.40
N ILE A 568 1.58 -0.72 21.40
CA ILE A 568 0.67 0.11 22.21
C ILE A 568 0.97 -0.09 23.69
N PHE A 569 1.32 1.01 24.37
CA PHE A 569 1.61 1.05 25.79
C PHE A 569 0.58 1.95 26.50
N ILE A 570 0.45 1.79 27.82
CA ILE A 570 -0.40 2.61 28.68
C ILE A 570 0.46 3.32 29.69
N GLU A 571 0.36 4.66 29.73
CA GLU A 571 0.93 5.47 30.81
C GLU A 571 0.02 5.46 32.03
N GLN A 572 0.61 5.49 33.22
CA GLN A 572 -0.16 5.59 34.45
C GLN A 572 -0.99 6.88 34.49
N PRO A 573 -2.30 6.81 34.77
CA PRO A 573 -3.17 7.98 34.80
C PRO A 573 -2.72 8.99 35.87
N SER A 574 -2.88 10.29 35.55
CA SER A 574 -2.66 11.34 36.54
C SER A 574 -3.69 11.28 37.66
N SER A 575 -3.32 11.77 38.84
CA SER A 575 -4.19 11.79 40.02
C SER A 575 -5.21 12.94 40.02
N ILE A 576 -5.27 13.76 38.96
CA ILE A 576 -6.13 14.98 38.92
C ILE A 576 -7.61 14.66 39.17
N THR A 577 -8.26 15.44 40.08
CA THR A 577 -9.70 15.36 40.32
C THR A 577 -10.46 16.36 39.45
N TYR A 578 -11.79 16.20 39.35
CA TYR A 578 -12.62 17.11 38.56
C TYR A 578 -12.62 18.53 39.16
N GLU A 579 -12.61 18.67 40.51
CA GLU A 579 -12.54 19.94 41.21
C GLU A 579 -11.23 20.68 40.94
N GLN A 580 -10.11 19.95 40.96
CA GLN A 580 -8.79 20.51 40.60
C GLN A 580 -8.75 20.98 39.14
N LEU A 581 -9.40 20.22 38.24
CA LEU A 581 -9.54 20.62 36.85
C LEU A 581 -10.29 21.93 36.72
N LEU A 582 -11.44 22.10 37.41
CA LEU A 582 -12.24 23.32 37.34
C LEU A 582 -11.45 24.55 37.77
N ILE A 583 -10.64 24.44 38.85
CA ILE A 583 -9.78 25.54 39.31
C ILE A 583 -8.77 25.95 38.21
N LYS A 584 -8.18 24.97 37.52
CA LYS A 584 -7.24 25.24 36.43
C LYS A 584 -7.94 25.88 35.22
N LEU A 585 -9.14 25.41 34.88
CA LEU A 585 -9.94 25.98 33.79
C LEU A 585 -10.39 27.39 34.06
N GLU A 586 -10.79 27.72 35.31
CA GLU A 586 -11.21 29.10 35.66
C GLU A 586 -10.05 30.08 35.50
N LYS A 587 -8.83 29.70 35.94
CA LYS A 587 -7.63 30.52 35.70
C LYS A 587 -7.38 30.79 34.22
N LEU A 588 -7.54 29.78 33.38
CA LEU A 588 -7.37 29.97 31.92
C LEU A 588 -8.51 30.78 31.30
N LYS A 589 -9.71 30.70 31.86
CA LYS A 589 -10.87 31.45 31.40
C LYS A 589 -10.72 32.95 31.69
N GLU A 590 -10.21 33.34 32.87
CA GLU A 590 -9.86 34.71 33.19
C GLU A 590 -8.87 35.31 32.17
N ILE A 591 -7.88 34.50 31.75
CA ILE A 591 -6.84 34.91 30.80
C ILE A 591 -7.41 35.14 29.40
N ILE A 592 -8.30 34.28 28.93
CA ILE A 592 -8.87 34.44 27.58
C ILE A 592 -9.88 35.56 27.46
N GLN A 593 -10.34 36.12 28.60
CA GLN A 593 -11.22 37.29 28.63
C GLN A 593 -10.46 38.62 28.49
N ASP A 594 -9.16 38.64 28.81
CA ASP A 594 -8.30 39.80 28.66
C ASP A 594 -7.53 39.75 27.33
N GLU A 595 -8.10 40.38 26.30
CA GLU A 595 -7.48 40.42 24.96
C GLU A 595 -6.17 41.22 24.92
N SER A 596 -5.91 42.05 25.95
CA SER A 596 -4.69 42.87 26.06
C SER A 596 -3.53 42.16 26.77
N ILE A 597 -3.73 40.92 27.23
CA ILE A 597 -2.76 40.17 28.02
C ILE A 597 -1.48 39.88 27.24
N SER A 598 -0.32 40.09 27.86
CA SER A 598 0.96 39.79 27.23
C SER A 598 1.22 38.26 27.11
N ILE A 599 1.94 37.83 26.06
CA ILE A 599 2.32 36.45 25.86
C ILE A 599 3.05 35.85 27.08
N GLY A 600 3.91 36.65 27.73
CA GLY A 600 4.61 36.23 28.95
C GLY A 600 3.69 35.86 30.11
N LYS A 601 2.61 36.63 30.31
CA LYS A 601 1.58 36.32 31.33
C LYS A 601 0.82 35.03 30.98
N ILE A 602 0.51 34.81 29.70
CA ILE A 602 -0.15 33.58 29.24
C ILE A 602 0.75 32.37 29.49
N LYS A 603 2.04 32.45 29.15
CA LYS A 603 3.02 31.38 29.43
C LYS A 603 3.13 31.09 30.93
N SER A 604 3.20 32.14 31.76
CA SER A 604 3.25 31.97 33.23
C SER A 604 2.01 31.27 33.78
N ALA A 605 0.85 31.59 33.27
CA ALA A 605 -0.39 30.91 33.65
C ALA A 605 -0.43 29.46 33.16
N MET A 606 0.03 29.21 31.95
CA MET A 606 0.15 27.83 31.45
C MET A 606 1.12 26.98 32.29
N LYS A 607 2.23 27.54 32.79
CA LYS A 607 3.12 26.86 33.74
C LYS A 607 2.43 26.53 35.08
N GLN A 608 1.54 27.40 35.58
CA GLN A 608 0.78 27.11 36.79
C GLN A 608 -0.25 26.01 36.63
N VAL A 609 -0.90 25.88 35.48
CA VAL A 609 -1.93 24.87 35.22
C VAL A 609 -1.31 23.54 34.73
N VAL A 610 -0.15 23.61 34.03
CA VAL A 610 0.62 22.45 33.55
C VAL A 610 2.02 22.49 34.18
N PRO A 611 2.23 21.90 35.36
CA PRO A 611 3.50 22.02 36.09
C PRO A 611 4.71 21.44 35.37
N THR A 612 4.49 20.51 34.42
CA THR A 612 5.53 19.90 33.57
C THR A 612 5.99 20.81 32.43
N TYR A 613 5.38 21.99 32.24
CA TYR A 613 5.79 22.94 31.21
C TYR A 613 7.14 23.61 31.57
N LYS A 614 8.14 23.44 30.71
CA LYS A 614 9.51 23.92 30.88
C LYS A 614 9.91 24.87 29.75
N GLU A 615 10.90 25.75 30.01
CA GLU A 615 11.45 26.56 28.93
C GLU A 615 12.28 25.73 27.97
N PRO A 616 12.16 25.95 26.65
CA PRO A 616 12.84 25.15 25.64
C PRO A 616 14.38 25.25 25.75
N GLU A 617 14.92 26.39 26.17
CA GLU A 617 16.37 26.61 26.33
C GLU A 617 16.96 25.72 27.41
N GLU A 618 16.26 25.58 28.56
CA GLU A 618 16.69 24.71 29.67
C GLU A 618 16.71 23.23 29.27
N VAL A 619 15.66 22.80 28.55
CA VAL A 619 15.54 21.42 28.11
C VAL A 619 16.58 21.08 27.05
N ASN A 620 16.75 21.94 26.05
CA ASN A 620 17.72 21.75 24.97
C ASN A 620 19.18 21.76 25.48
N LYS A 621 19.49 22.57 26.52
CA LYS A 621 20.80 22.58 27.14
C LYS A 621 21.10 21.27 27.86
N LYS A 622 20.17 20.81 28.71
CA LYS A 622 20.32 19.51 29.42
C LYS A 622 20.46 18.33 28.47
N MET A 623 19.68 18.31 27.37
CA MET A 623 19.77 17.26 26.35
C MET A 623 21.14 17.22 25.66
N LYS A 624 21.73 18.37 25.37
CA LYS A 624 23.09 18.43 24.80
C LYS A 624 24.16 17.93 25.79
N GLU A 625 24.03 18.29 27.08
CA GLU A 625 24.97 17.83 28.13
C GLU A 625 24.91 16.32 28.31
N ASN A 626 23.72 15.71 28.31
CA ASN A 626 23.56 14.25 28.46
C ASN A 626 24.14 13.44 27.29
N ILE A 627 24.09 13.96 26.07
CA ILE A 627 24.65 13.29 24.89
C ILE A 627 26.19 13.34 24.93
N ASN A 628 26.78 14.45 25.38
CA ASN A 628 28.24 14.56 25.51
C ASN A 628 28.82 13.69 26.63
N VAL A 629 28.00 13.19 27.55
CA VAL A 629 28.41 12.25 28.62
C VAL A 629 28.25 10.79 28.18
N ALA A 630 27.43 10.51 27.16
CA ALA A 630 27.16 9.16 26.65
C ALA A 630 28.04 8.75 25.46
N VAL A 631 28.88 9.64 24.94
CA VAL A 631 29.94 9.42 23.95
C VAL A 631 31.30 9.39 24.63
#